data_1165d28b1e76e85546743ec4013a3378
#
_entry.id   1165d28b1e76e85546743ec4013a3378
#
_cell.length_a   1.000
_cell.length_b   1.000
_cell.length_c   1.000
_cell.angle_alpha   90.00
_cell.angle_beta   90.00
_cell.angle_gamma   90.00
#
_symmetry.space_group_name_H-M   'P 1'
#
loop_
_entity.id
_entity.type
_entity.pdbx_description
1 polymer ?
#
loop_
_entity_poly.entity_id
_entity_poly.type
_entity_poly.pdbx_seq_one_letter_code
_entity_poly.pdbx_strand_id
1 'polypeptide(L)'
;MGVLNIELHEPEIPANTGNIGRTCVATGTRLHLIEPLGFRLNEKAIKRAGMDYWEHLDVTRYLDYEDFLKKNPGAKIYYATTKAPQTYTDVKYEDDCFIMFGKESAGIPEDILVKNQETCVRIPMIGDIRSLNLSNSVAIVLYEALRQHNFAHMNLEGHLRNYDWK
;
A
#
# COMPACT_ATOMS: atom_id res chain seq x y z
N MET A 1 -3.09 -6.91 -18.05
CA MET A 1 -2.78 -6.97 -16.61
C MET A 1 -3.47 -5.83 -15.90
N GLY A 2 -4.04 -6.11 -14.76
CA GLY A 2 -4.79 -5.11 -13.99
C GLY A 2 -3.89 -4.14 -13.23
N VAL A 3 -4.54 -3.24 -12.53
CA VAL A 3 -3.89 -2.24 -11.67
C VAL A 3 -3.98 -2.71 -10.23
N LEU A 4 -2.87 -2.63 -9.50
CA LEU A 4 -2.86 -2.95 -8.07
C LEU A 4 -3.43 -1.79 -7.25
N ASN A 5 -3.91 -2.10 -6.06
CA ASN A 5 -4.55 -1.14 -5.16
C ASN A 5 -3.95 -1.26 -3.77
N ILE A 6 -3.54 -0.13 -3.19
CA ILE A 6 -3.12 -0.04 -1.79
C ILE A 6 -4.24 0.61 -1.00
N GLU A 7 -4.60 0.00 0.11
CA GLU A 7 -5.61 0.53 1.02
C GLU A 7 -4.98 0.82 2.38
N LEU A 8 -5.15 2.05 2.87
CA LEU A 8 -4.68 2.46 4.19
C LEU A 8 -5.87 2.67 5.12
N HIS A 9 -5.92 1.89 6.20
CA HIS A 9 -7.00 1.95 7.18
C HIS A 9 -6.68 2.97 8.26
N GLU A 10 -7.32 4.14 8.18
CA GLU A 10 -7.19 5.22 9.17
C GLU A 10 -5.73 5.64 9.41
N PRO A 11 -4.97 5.98 8.35
CA PRO A 11 -3.57 6.35 8.54
C PRO A 11 -3.41 7.59 9.41
N GLU A 12 -2.37 7.62 10.23
CA GLU A 12 -2.18 8.64 11.27
C GLU A 12 -1.06 9.63 10.95
N ILE A 13 -0.03 9.19 10.24
CA ILE A 13 1.20 9.97 10.03
C ILE A 13 1.26 10.48 8.60
N PRO A 14 1.17 11.81 8.38
CA PRO A 14 1.11 12.37 7.03
C PRO A 14 2.34 12.05 6.18
N ALA A 15 3.54 12.01 6.77
CA ALA A 15 4.76 11.68 6.04
C ALA A 15 4.70 10.27 5.45
N ASN A 16 4.13 9.30 6.16
CA ASN A 16 3.97 7.95 5.66
C ASN A 16 3.01 7.92 4.47
N THR A 17 1.85 8.55 4.60
CA THR A 17 0.88 8.62 3.51
C THR A 17 1.48 9.32 2.28
N GLY A 18 2.26 10.38 2.49
CA GLY A 18 2.96 11.06 1.41
C GLY A 18 3.95 10.15 0.67
N ASN A 19 4.79 9.42 1.41
CA ASN A 19 5.75 8.48 0.83
C ASN A 19 5.04 7.34 0.09
N ILE A 20 3.95 6.84 0.66
CA ILE A 20 3.15 5.79 0.02
C ILE A 20 2.55 6.30 -1.30
N GLY A 21 2.02 7.53 -1.30
CA GLY A 21 1.49 8.14 -2.51
C GLY A 21 2.54 8.23 -3.62
N ARG A 22 3.78 8.59 -3.27
CA ARG A 22 4.89 8.62 -4.23
C ARG A 22 5.17 7.24 -4.82
N THR A 23 5.19 6.21 -3.97
CA THR A 23 5.37 4.83 -4.43
C THR A 23 4.23 4.40 -5.36
N CYS A 24 3.00 4.78 -5.04
CA CYS A 24 1.85 4.47 -5.88
C CYS A 24 1.93 5.13 -7.25
N VAL A 25 2.35 6.40 -7.31
CA VAL A 25 2.55 7.08 -8.61
C VAL A 25 3.66 6.40 -9.41
N ALA A 26 4.77 6.05 -8.76
CA ALA A 26 5.91 5.40 -9.41
C ALA A 26 5.57 4.03 -10.00
N THR A 27 4.53 3.37 -9.49
CA THR A 27 4.17 2.00 -9.87
C THR A 27 2.81 1.91 -10.59
N GLY A 28 2.14 3.02 -10.82
CA GLY A 28 0.81 3.01 -11.43
C GLY A 28 -0.24 2.35 -10.55
N THR A 29 -0.09 2.42 -9.23
CA THR A 29 -0.97 1.81 -8.24
C THR A 29 -1.99 2.82 -7.73
N ARG A 30 -3.24 2.37 -7.53
CA ARG A 30 -4.28 3.22 -6.93
C ARG A 30 -4.15 3.22 -5.41
N LEU A 31 -4.42 4.37 -4.81
CA LEU A 31 -4.41 4.54 -3.35
C LEU A 31 -5.82 4.77 -2.83
N HIS A 32 -6.19 4.01 -1.80
CA HIS A 32 -7.48 4.11 -1.13
C HIS A 32 -7.26 4.45 0.33
N LEU A 33 -7.86 5.55 0.79
CA LEU A 33 -7.71 6.03 2.15
C LEU A 33 -9.04 5.90 2.90
N ILE A 34 -9.03 5.15 3.99
CA ILE A 34 -10.21 4.97 4.83
C ILE A 34 -10.13 5.95 6.00
N GLU A 35 -11.14 6.81 6.11
CA GLU A 35 -11.25 7.79 7.19
C GLU A 35 -11.71 7.13 8.49
N PRO A 36 -11.45 7.72 9.67
CA PRO A 36 -10.84 9.03 9.83
C PRO A 36 -9.32 9.01 9.59
N LEU A 37 -8.81 10.10 9.02
CA LEU A 37 -7.37 10.29 8.89
C LEU A 37 -6.86 11.03 10.12
N GLY A 38 -5.67 10.70 10.60
CA GLY A 38 -5.03 11.37 11.72
C GLY A 38 -4.45 12.75 11.38
N PHE A 39 -4.72 13.25 10.18
CA PHE A 39 -4.19 14.52 9.66
C PHE A 39 -5.15 15.08 8.61
N ARG A 40 -4.92 16.34 8.23
CA ARG A 40 -5.69 16.97 7.16
C ARG A 40 -4.99 16.76 5.82
N LEU A 41 -5.75 16.25 4.86
CA LEU A 41 -5.28 16.08 3.49
C LEU A 41 -5.91 17.18 2.64
N ASN A 42 -5.20 18.30 2.45
CA ASN A 42 -5.64 19.41 1.61
C ASN A 42 -4.51 19.86 0.68
N GLU A 43 -4.88 20.60 -0.38
CA GLU A 43 -3.94 21.05 -1.41
C GLU A 43 -2.76 21.86 -0.86
N LYS A 44 -3.01 22.76 0.10
CA LYS A 44 -1.95 23.57 0.71
C LYS A 44 -0.93 22.72 1.45
N ALA A 45 -1.41 21.75 2.25
CA ALA A 45 -0.53 20.86 3.00
C ALA A 45 0.28 19.96 2.06
N ILE A 46 -0.33 19.51 0.98
CA ILE A 46 0.30 18.69 -0.05
C ILE A 46 1.42 19.45 -0.73
N LYS A 47 1.15 20.66 -1.20
CA LYS A 47 2.16 21.52 -1.85
C LYS A 47 3.30 21.86 -0.91
N ARG A 48 2.97 22.17 0.35
CA ARG A 48 3.96 22.53 1.37
C ARG A 48 4.90 21.38 1.70
N ALA A 49 4.38 20.15 1.63
CA ALA A 49 5.16 18.95 1.88
C ALA A 49 6.00 18.50 0.66
N GLY A 50 5.96 19.25 -0.44
CA GLY A 50 6.70 18.91 -1.67
C GLY A 50 6.16 17.69 -2.40
N MET A 51 4.88 17.41 -2.26
CA MET A 51 4.24 16.25 -2.89
C MET A 51 3.73 16.59 -4.30
N ASP A 52 4.64 17.01 -5.18
CA ASP A 52 4.28 17.41 -6.55
C ASP A 52 3.66 16.26 -7.36
N TYR A 53 4.01 15.02 -7.02
CA TYR A 53 3.48 13.81 -7.64
C TYR A 53 2.01 13.57 -7.31
N TRP A 54 1.47 14.24 -6.27
CA TRP A 54 0.11 14.00 -5.79
C TRP A 54 -0.96 14.25 -6.85
N GLU A 55 -0.72 15.20 -7.75
CA GLU A 55 -1.63 15.50 -8.87
C GLU A 55 -1.78 14.32 -9.83
N HIS A 56 -0.78 13.43 -9.88
CA HIS A 56 -0.78 12.26 -10.75
C HIS A 56 -1.25 10.99 -10.03
N LEU A 57 -1.62 11.12 -8.76
CA LEU A 57 -2.03 9.98 -7.94
C LEU A 57 -3.53 9.73 -8.11
N ASP A 58 -3.87 8.49 -8.40
CA ASP A 58 -5.26 8.03 -8.35
C ASP A 58 -5.58 7.68 -6.89
N VAL A 59 -6.22 8.61 -6.17
CA VAL A 59 -6.54 8.48 -4.76
C VAL A 59 -8.04 8.61 -4.54
N THR A 60 -8.62 7.69 -3.76
CA THR A 60 -10.02 7.69 -3.36
C THR A 60 -10.12 7.67 -1.84
N ARG A 61 -11.02 8.46 -1.28
CA ARG A 61 -11.28 8.49 0.17
C ARG A 61 -12.62 7.85 0.47
N TYR A 62 -12.69 7.16 1.60
CA TYR A 62 -13.91 6.46 2.05
C TYR A 62 -14.23 6.89 3.47
N LEU A 63 -15.52 6.96 3.80
CA LEU A 63 -15.99 7.37 5.12
C LEU A 63 -15.56 6.39 6.22
N ASP A 64 -15.56 5.10 5.90
CA ASP A 64 -15.18 4.01 6.80
C ASP A 64 -14.92 2.73 5.98
N TYR A 65 -14.59 1.66 6.67
CA TYR A 65 -14.31 0.38 6.02
C TYR A 65 -15.54 -0.20 5.30
N GLU A 66 -16.73 -0.02 5.87
CA GLU A 66 -17.98 -0.50 5.25
C GLU A 66 -18.25 0.24 3.93
N ASP A 67 -18.04 1.55 3.92
CA ASP A 67 -18.15 2.37 2.71
C ASP A 67 -17.20 1.87 1.62
N PHE A 68 -15.98 1.55 2.02
CA PHE A 68 -14.98 0.97 1.10
C PHE A 68 -15.48 -0.35 0.50
N LEU A 69 -15.98 -1.27 1.32
CA LEU A 69 -16.47 -2.56 0.85
C LEU A 69 -17.67 -2.42 -0.08
N LYS A 70 -18.58 -1.49 0.21
CA LYS A 70 -19.75 -1.23 -0.64
C LYS A 70 -19.35 -0.69 -2.01
N LYS A 71 -18.36 0.16 -2.07
CA LYS A 71 -17.89 0.79 -3.32
C LYS A 71 -16.97 -0.10 -4.14
N ASN A 72 -16.46 -1.17 -3.54
CA ASN A 72 -15.57 -2.12 -4.21
C ASN A 72 -16.09 -3.55 -4.03
N PRO A 73 -17.30 -3.85 -4.53
CA PRO A 73 -17.89 -5.18 -4.34
C PRO A 73 -17.03 -6.25 -5.03
N GLY A 74 -16.86 -7.38 -4.34
CA GLY A 74 -16.06 -8.49 -4.87
C GLY A 74 -14.57 -8.28 -4.86
N ALA A 75 -14.09 -7.24 -4.18
CA ALA A 75 -12.65 -6.95 -4.10
C ALA A 75 -11.90 -8.10 -3.43
N LYS A 76 -10.80 -8.53 -4.05
CA LYS A 76 -9.87 -9.47 -3.43
C LYS A 76 -8.88 -8.65 -2.60
N ILE A 77 -8.87 -8.88 -1.29
CA ILE A 77 -8.07 -8.10 -0.36
C ILE A 77 -7.07 -8.99 0.36
N TYR A 78 -5.79 -8.58 0.34
CA TYR A 78 -4.74 -9.16 1.16
C TYR A 78 -4.46 -8.20 2.31
N TYR A 79 -4.30 -8.74 3.52
CA TYR A 79 -4.17 -7.94 4.74
C TYR A 79 -2.74 -8.06 5.25
N ALA A 80 -1.98 -6.96 5.18
CA ALA A 80 -0.60 -6.94 5.67
C ALA A 80 -0.60 -6.66 7.18
N THR A 81 -0.16 -7.63 7.95
CA THR A 81 -0.17 -7.56 9.41
C THR A 81 0.95 -8.42 10.00
N THR A 82 1.59 -7.94 11.05
CA THR A 82 2.63 -8.72 11.76
C THR A 82 2.05 -9.95 12.46
N LYS A 83 0.73 -10.06 12.54
CA LYS A 83 0.01 -11.17 13.21
C LYS A 83 -0.34 -12.31 12.25
N ALA A 84 0.01 -12.20 10.98
CA ALA A 84 -0.36 -13.19 9.97
C ALA A 84 0.39 -14.50 10.16
N PRO A 85 -0.26 -15.64 9.80
CA PRO A 85 0.35 -16.96 9.94
C PRO A 85 1.23 -17.38 8.76
N GLN A 86 1.45 -16.50 7.79
CA GLN A 86 2.25 -16.79 6.61
C GLN A 86 2.96 -15.51 6.14
N THR A 87 3.97 -15.68 5.28
CA THR A 87 4.72 -14.54 4.77
C THR A 87 4.04 -13.91 3.55
N TYR A 88 4.42 -12.67 3.27
CA TYR A 88 3.88 -11.93 2.12
C TYR A 88 4.29 -12.56 0.77
N THR A 89 5.26 -13.46 0.77
CA THR A 89 5.69 -14.16 -0.44
C THR A 89 4.95 -15.48 -0.68
N ASP A 90 4.15 -15.94 0.30
CA ASP A 90 3.47 -17.23 0.22
C ASP A 90 2.16 -17.20 -0.58
N VAL A 91 1.63 -16.01 -0.86
CA VAL A 91 0.37 -15.87 -1.57
C VAL A 91 0.60 -15.45 -3.01
N LYS A 92 -0.40 -15.72 -3.86
CA LYS A 92 -0.40 -15.24 -5.22
C LYS A 92 -1.31 -14.02 -5.31
N TYR A 93 -0.72 -12.86 -5.57
CA TYR A 93 -1.48 -11.61 -5.69
C TYR A 93 -2.24 -11.58 -7.01
N GLU A 94 -3.57 -11.56 -6.94
CA GLU A 94 -4.41 -11.54 -8.13
C GLU A 94 -4.38 -10.19 -8.83
N ASP A 95 -4.76 -10.17 -10.10
CA ASP A 95 -4.91 -8.93 -10.86
C ASP A 95 -5.97 -8.04 -10.19
N ASP A 96 -5.74 -6.74 -10.16
CA ASP A 96 -6.65 -5.76 -9.55
C ASP A 96 -6.90 -5.94 -8.06
N CYS A 97 -6.08 -6.74 -7.38
CA CYS A 97 -6.24 -6.97 -5.95
C CYS A 97 -5.92 -5.73 -5.12
N PHE A 98 -6.40 -5.74 -3.89
CA PHE A 98 -6.12 -4.73 -2.88
C PHE A 98 -5.16 -5.31 -1.85
N ILE A 99 -4.23 -4.50 -1.36
CA ILE A 99 -3.38 -4.84 -0.22
C ILE A 99 -3.65 -3.81 0.85
N MET A 100 -4.23 -4.26 1.97
CA MET A 100 -4.64 -3.41 3.07
C MET A 100 -3.57 -3.33 4.15
N PHE A 101 -3.29 -2.11 4.62
CA PHE A 101 -2.38 -1.85 5.73
C PHE A 101 -3.13 -1.10 6.82
N GLY A 102 -2.80 -1.39 8.07
CA GLY A 102 -3.40 -0.73 9.22
C GLY A 102 -2.71 0.57 9.59
N LYS A 103 -3.30 1.29 10.54
CA LYS A 103 -2.72 2.53 11.06
C LYS A 103 -1.44 2.24 11.85
N GLU A 104 -0.58 3.24 11.92
CA GLU A 104 0.76 3.08 12.49
C GLU A 104 0.76 2.61 13.94
N SER A 105 -0.20 3.07 14.76
CA SER A 105 -0.23 2.78 16.19
C SER A 105 -0.85 1.43 16.57
N ALA A 106 -1.68 0.85 15.72
CA ALA A 106 -2.47 -0.32 16.12
C ALA A 106 -2.64 -1.40 15.04
N GLY A 107 -2.28 -1.12 13.79
CA GLY A 107 -2.48 -2.05 12.69
C GLY A 107 -3.95 -2.19 12.29
N ILE A 108 -4.26 -3.30 11.62
CA ILE A 108 -5.63 -3.61 11.18
C ILE A 108 -6.41 -4.21 12.35
N PRO A 109 -7.67 -3.81 12.56
CA PRO A 109 -8.51 -4.40 13.62
C PRO A 109 -8.59 -5.94 13.49
N GLU A 110 -8.48 -6.63 14.62
CA GLU A 110 -8.44 -8.10 14.63
C GLU A 110 -9.74 -8.76 14.18
N ASP A 111 -10.87 -8.10 14.37
CA ASP A 111 -12.16 -8.61 13.89
C ASP A 111 -12.20 -8.68 12.36
N ILE A 112 -11.47 -7.83 11.66
CA ILE A 112 -11.31 -7.91 10.21
C ILE A 112 -10.37 -9.07 9.86
N LEU A 113 -9.23 -9.17 10.55
CA LEU A 113 -8.20 -10.18 10.26
C LEU A 113 -8.71 -11.60 10.45
N VAL A 114 -9.43 -11.87 11.53
CA VAL A 114 -9.85 -13.23 11.87
C VAL A 114 -10.78 -13.83 10.82
N LYS A 115 -11.52 -13.00 10.11
CA LYS A 115 -12.42 -13.43 9.04
C LYS A 115 -11.69 -13.70 7.72
N ASN A 116 -10.41 -13.34 7.63
CA ASN A 116 -9.66 -13.34 6.38
C ASN A 116 -8.28 -13.99 6.53
N GLN A 117 -8.17 -14.99 7.35
CA GLN A 117 -6.88 -15.63 7.68
C GLN A 117 -6.06 -16.02 6.46
N GLU A 118 -6.70 -16.57 5.43
CA GLU A 118 -6.01 -17.08 4.24
C GLU A 118 -5.29 -16.00 3.42
N THR A 119 -5.73 -14.75 3.55
CA THR A 119 -5.14 -13.63 2.83
C THR A 119 -4.39 -12.66 3.76
N CYS A 120 -4.21 -13.02 5.03
CA CYS A 120 -3.35 -12.26 5.91
C CYS A 120 -1.89 -12.65 5.66
N VAL A 121 -1.03 -11.66 5.50
CA VAL A 121 0.39 -11.88 5.17
C VAL A 121 1.28 -10.99 6.04
N ARG A 122 2.50 -11.43 6.30
CA ARG A 122 3.45 -10.66 7.09
C ARG A 122 4.80 -10.55 6.41
N ILE A 123 5.51 -9.47 6.73
CA ILE A 123 6.92 -9.32 6.39
C ILE A 123 7.73 -9.97 7.51
N PRO A 124 8.63 -10.92 7.21
CA PRO A 124 9.47 -11.54 8.25
C PRO A 124 10.37 -10.52 8.92
N MET A 125 10.56 -10.67 10.23
CA MET A 125 11.45 -9.84 11.04
C MET A 125 12.16 -10.71 12.07
N ILE A 126 13.35 -10.29 12.49
CA ILE A 126 14.07 -11.00 13.55
C ILE A 126 13.76 -10.36 14.91
N GLY A 127 13.85 -11.16 15.97
CA GLY A 127 13.71 -10.69 17.34
C GLY A 127 12.31 -10.20 17.68
N ASP A 128 12.25 -9.25 18.62
CA ASP A 128 11.00 -8.73 19.17
C ASP A 128 10.58 -7.40 18.54
N ILE A 129 11.08 -7.09 17.36
CA ILE A 129 10.67 -5.88 16.63
C ILE A 129 9.19 -5.99 16.28
N ARG A 130 8.42 -4.98 16.65
CA ARG A 130 6.96 -4.99 16.47
C ARG A 130 6.52 -4.81 15.03
N SER A 131 7.15 -3.88 14.33
CA SER A 131 6.77 -3.55 12.97
C SER A 131 7.86 -2.73 12.29
N LEU A 132 7.80 -2.71 10.97
CA LEU A 132 8.58 -1.78 10.15
C LEU A 132 7.77 -0.49 9.97
N ASN A 133 8.45 0.58 9.57
CA ASN A 133 7.77 1.80 9.17
C ASN A 133 6.71 1.49 8.10
N LEU A 134 5.54 2.12 8.21
CA LEU A 134 4.41 1.81 7.33
C LEU A 134 4.74 2.00 5.84
N SER A 135 5.38 3.11 5.48
CA SER A 135 5.70 3.35 4.07
C SER A 135 6.70 2.34 3.52
N ASN A 136 7.63 1.87 4.34
CA ASN A 136 8.56 0.81 3.97
C ASN A 136 7.80 -0.51 3.76
N SER A 137 6.90 -0.84 4.67
CA SER A 137 6.08 -2.06 4.57
C SER A 137 5.26 -2.09 3.27
N VAL A 138 4.65 -0.97 2.93
CA VAL A 138 3.86 -0.85 1.70
C VAL A 138 4.76 -1.11 0.49
N ALA A 139 5.93 -0.48 0.43
CA ALA A 139 6.84 -0.66 -0.70
C ALA A 139 7.29 -2.11 -0.84
N ILE A 140 7.63 -2.77 0.27
CA ILE A 140 8.09 -4.17 0.26
C ILE A 140 7.01 -5.09 -0.31
N VAL A 141 5.80 -5.02 0.23
CA VAL A 141 4.71 -5.92 -0.17
C VAL A 141 4.23 -5.61 -1.59
N LEU A 142 4.09 -4.33 -1.92
CA LEU A 142 3.67 -3.91 -3.26
C LEU A 142 4.64 -4.41 -4.33
N TYR A 143 5.95 -4.25 -4.09
CA TYR A 143 6.95 -4.70 -5.07
C TYR A 143 7.01 -6.21 -5.22
N GLU A 144 6.64 -6.98 -4.20
CA GLU A 144 6.49 -8.43 -4.37
C GLU A 144 5.31 -8.74 -5.30
N ALA A 145 4.18 -8.06 -5.13
CA ALA A 145 3.04 -8.23 -6.03
C ALA A 145 3.39 -7.83 -7.47
N LEU A 146 4.11 -6.71 -7.63
CA LEU A 146 4.59 -6.27 -8.94
C LEU A 146 5.54 -7.28 -9.57
N ARG A 147 6.44 -7.86 -8.77
CA ARG A 147 7.36 -8.91 -9.25
C ARG A 147 6.58 -10.11 -9.76
N GLN A 148 5.56 -10.55 -9.03
CA GLN A 148 4.71 -11.67 -9.46
C GLN A 148 4.02 -11.37 -10.79
N HIS A 149 3.69 -10.09 -11.05
CA HIS A 149 3.09 -9.63 -12.30
C HIS A 149 4.16 -9.24 -13.35
N ASN A 150 5.42 -9.66 -13.15
CA ASN A 150 6.53 -9.43 -14.08
C ASN A 150 6.83 -7.94 -14.34
N PHE A 151 6.54 -7.06 -13.36
CA PHE A 151 6.73 -5.61 -13.49
C PHE A 151 6.10 -5.04 -14.76
N ALA A 152 4.90 -5.53 -15.11
CA ALA A 152 4.21 -5.13 -16.34
C ALA A 152 4.10 -3.60 -16.43
N HIS A 153 4.41 -3.06 -17.62
CA HIS A 153 4.36 -1.63 -17.94
C HIS A 153 5.38 -0.77 -17.19
N MET A 154 6.36 -1.37 -16.54
CA MET A 154 7.41 -0.65 -15.81
C MET A 154 8.72 -0.66 -16.59
N ASN A 155 9.54 0.35 -16.36
CA ASN A 155 10.87 0.43 -16.95
C ASN A 155 11.81 -0.53 -16.20
N LEU A 156 12.40 -1.47 -16.90
CA LEU A 156 13.26 -2.50 -16.30
C LEU A 156 14.74 -2.18 -16.40
N GLU A 157 15.13 -1.22 -17.23
CA GLU A 157 16.51 -0.88 -17.49
C GLU A 157 16.73 0.62 -17.36
N GLY A 158 17.89 0.99 -16.88
CA GLY A 158 18.31 2.38 -16.75
C GLY A 158 19.48 2.69 -17.68
N HIS A 159 19.77 3.97 -17.84
CA HIS A 159 20.88 4.47 -18.64
C HIS A 159 21.69 5.46 -17.82
N LEU A 160 23.01 5.47 -18.09
CA LEU A 160 23.87 6.50 -17.53
C LEU A 160 23.66 7.82 -18.30
N ARG A 161 23.88 8.95 -17.64
CA ARG A 161 23.70 10.24 -18.28
C ARG A 161 24.88 10.59 -19.20
N ASN A 162 26.10 10.35 -18.76
CA ASN A 162 27.31 10.79 -19.44
C ASN A 162 28.19 9.64 -19.97
N TYR A 163 27.79 8.40 -19.74
CA TYR A 163 28.54 7.21 -20.13
C TYR A 163 27.56 6.15 -20.62
N ASP A 164 28.11 5.10 -21.21
CA ASP A 164 27.33 3.94 -21.65
C ASP A 164 27.70 2.71 -20.82
N TRP A 165 26.71 1.88 -20.50
CA TRP A 165 26.98 0.58 -19.91
C TRP A 165 27.65 -0.33 -20.95
N LYS A 166 28.60 -1.12 -20.50
CA LYS A 166 29.29 -2.09 -21.37
C LYS A 166 28.55 -3.42 -21.43
#